data_61c10099a4d311e2fff5d9ea3837d252
#
_entry.id   61c10099a4d311e2fff5d9ea3837d252
#
_cell.length_a   1.000
_cell.length_b   1.000
_cell.length_c   1.000
_cell.angle_alpha   90.00
_cell.angle_beta   90.00
_cell.angle_gamma   90.00
#
_symmetry.space_group_name_H-M   'P 1'
#
loop_
_entity.id
_entity.type
_entity.pdbx_description
1 polymer ?
#
loop_
_entity_poly.entity_id
_entity_poly.type
_entity_poly.pdbx_seq_one_letter_code
_entity_poly.pdbx_strand_id
1 'polypeptide(L)'
;EFQLIEEGLTTEIPIQEPIWWNSNLNWWEHTSLDSDRNGIHDSLQTAIGPVNVGISYSREVTNVDKETLENLGFDVHIELPIVDALLLGDVDASQVWQLAELDGVVMVERYGSLVFYGDVQTPAVKAMNSSEYPIGAWDFGVTGKGINIAMVDTGVDNEHPGLNTKFV
;
A
#
# COMPACT_ATOMS: atom_id res chain seq x y z
N GLU A 1 1.07 -18.26 29.13
CA GLU A 1 -0.16 -17.85 29.81
C GLU A 1 -0.16 -16.34 29.90
N PHE A 2 -0.97 -15.71 29.10
CA PHE A 2 -1.05 -14.25 28.96
C PHE A 2 -1.89 -13.64 30.08
N GLN A 3 -1.40 -13.67 31.32
CA GLN A 3 -2.09 -13.09 32.48
C GLN A 3 -1.67 -11.64 32.80
N LEU A 4 -0.85 -11.03 31.95
CA LEU A 4 -0.37 -9.64 32.14
C LEU A 4 -1.22 -8.56 31.46
N ILE A 5 -2.33 -8.94 30.83
CA ILE A 5 -3.21 -7.97 30.13
C ILE A 5 -4.46 -7.61 30.96
N GLU A 6 -4.73 -8.30 32.06
CA GLU A 6 -5.96 -8.06 32.83
C GLU A 6 -5.87 -7.01 33.95
N GLU A 7 -4.71 -6.53 34.30
CA GLU A 7 -4.60 -5.47 35.31
C GLU A 7 -4.23 -4.12 34.71
N GLY A 8 -5.19 -3.39 34.23
CA GLY A 8 -5.09 -1.93 34.06
C GLY A 8 -5.30 -1.31 32.71
N LEU A 9 -5.68 -2.03 31.67
CA LEU A 9 -6.03 -1.45 30.37
C LEU A 9 -7.49 -1.71 29.99
N THR A 10 -8.40 -1.44 30.91
CA THR A 10 -9.83 -1.29 30.59
C THR A 10 -10.23 0.17 30.33
N THR A 11 -9.29 1.02 30.03
CA THR A 11 -9.63 2.19 29.25
C THR A 11 -9.67 1.70 27.80
N GLU A 12 -10.86 1.41 27.31
CA GLU A 12 -11.11 1.42 25.88
C GLU A 12 -10.42 2.67 25.35
N ILE A 13 -9.28 2.50 24.68
CA ILE A 13 -8.71 3.58 23.88
C ILE A 13 -9.82 3.81 22.84
N PRO A 14 -10.53 4.93 22.86
CA PRO A 14 -11.55 5.16 21.87
C PRO A 14 -10.79 5.09 20.54
N ILE A 15 -11.15 4.09 19.72
CA ILE A 15 -10.67 4.01 18.33
C ILE A 15 -11.23 5.28 17.72
N GLN A 16 -10.40 6.30 17.65
CA GLN A 16 -10.78 7.55 17.01
C GLN A 16 -10.87 7.21 15.53
N GLU A 17 -12.10 7.06 15.06
CA GLU A 17 -12.36 6.84 13.64
C GLU A 17 -11.61 7.94 12.87
N PRO A 18 -10.88 7.60 11.81
CA PRO A 18 -10.22 8.60 11.00
C PRO A 18 -11.24 9.67 10.57
N ILE A 19 -10.82 10.93 10.49
CA ILE A 19 -11.70 12.08 10.17
C ILE A 19 -12.49 11.85 8.87
N TRP A 20 -11.91 11.05 7.95
CA TRP A 20 -12.53 10.68 6.69
C TRP A 20 -13.47 9.47 6.78
N TRP A 21 -13.51 8.77 7.93
CA TRP A 21 -14.39 7.62 8.10
C TRP A 21 -15.82 8.08 8.40
N ASN A 22 -16.78 7.65 7.57
CA ASN A 22 -18.20 7.85 7.80
C ASN A 22 -18.85 6.49 8.11
N SER A 23 -19.18 6.24 9.35
CA SER A 23 -19.80 5.00 9.82
C SER A 23 -21.18 4.70 9.21
N ASN A 24 -21.81 5.67 8.56
CA ASN A 24 -23.07 5.46 7.84
C ASN A 24 -22.89 4.90 6.42
N LEU A 25 -21.65 4.81 5.94
CA LEU A 25 -21.30 4.24 4.66
C LEU A 25 -20.76 2.82 4.84
N ASN A 26 -21.02 1.95 3.89
CA ASN A 26 -20.29 0.69 3.81
C ASN A 26 -18.81 0.97 3.52
N TRP A 27 -17.90 0.05 3.89
CA TRP A 27 -16.46 0.25 3.72
C TRP A 27 -16.05 0.56 2.26
N TRP A 28 -16.78 0.06 1.27
CA TRP A 28 -16.55 0.35 -0.16
C TRP A 28 -17.13 1.68 -0.64
N GLU A 29 -17.94 2.35 0.19
CA GLU A 29 -18.50 3.67 -0.10
C GLU A 29 -17.66 4.80 0.50
N HIS A 30 -16.60 4.46 1.21
CA HIS A 30 -15.68 5.43 1.76
C HIS A 30 -14.86 6.05 0.61
N THR A 31 -15.19 7.29 0.29
CA THR A 31 -14.57 8.07 -0.78
C THR A 31 -13.50 9.02 -0.25
N SER A 32 -12.84 8.63 0.84
CA SER A 32 -11.79 9.43 1.47
C SER A 32 -10.60 9.75 0.58
N LEU A 33 -10.48 9.03 -0.52
CA LEU A 33 -9.40 9.20 -1.49
C LEU A 33 -9.81 10.07 -2.68
N ASP A 34 -11.12 10.23 -2.93
CA ASP A 34 -11.72 11.00 -4.01
C ASP A 34 -13.03 11.61 -3.46
N SER A 35 -12.91 12.75 -2.78
CA SER A 35 -14.00 13.36 -2.03
C SER A 35 -15.06 14.00 -2.92
N ASP A 36 -14.71 14.45 -4.11
CA ASP A 36 -15.59 15.06 -5.11
C ASP A 36 -16.08 14.07 -6.18
N ARG A 37 -15.62 12.81 -6.11
CA ARG A 37 -16.02 11.70 -7.00
C ARG A 37 -15.74 11.95 -8.47
N ASN A 38 -14.62 12.58 -8.76
CA ASN A 38 -14.19 12.87 -10.13
C ASN A 38 -13.26 11.78 -10.72
N GLY A 39 -13.01 10.69 -9.99
CA GLY A 39 -12.12 9.61 -10.38
C GLY A 39 -10.63 9.93 -10.20
N ILE A 40 -10.30 11.00 -9.49
CA ILE A 40 -8.92 11.42 -9.22
C ILE A 40 -8.71 11.54 -7.72
N HIS A 41 -7.71 10.85 -7.20
CA HIS A 41 -7.34 10.94 -5.78
C HIS A 41 -7.05 12.39 -5.38
N ASP A 42 -7.63 12.86 -4.29
CA ASP A 42 -7.55 14.24 -3.80
C ASP A 42 -6.11 14.77 -3.69
N SER A 43 -5.14 13.91 -3.38
CA SER A 43 -3.72 14.30 -3.29
C SER A 43 -3.11 14.69 -4.64
N LEU A 44 -3.72 14.29 -5.76
CA LEU A 44 -3.28 14.67 -7.10
C LEU A 44 -3.83 16.02 -7.53
N GLN A 45 -4.96 16.45 -7.00
CA GLN A 45 -5.60 17.72 -7.34
C GLN A 45 -4.75 18.94 -6.94
N THR A 46 -3.90 18.78 -5.92
CA THR A 46 -2.99 19.83 -5.44
C THR A 46 -1.52 19.58 -5.80
N ALA A 47 -1.25 18.51 -6.54
CA ALA A 47 0.11 18.16 -6.93
C ALA A 47 0.66 19.13 -7.99
N ILE A 48 1.96 19.33 -7.97
CA ILE A 48 2.70 20.19 -8.91
C ILE A 48 3.89 19.41 -9.46
N GLY A 49 4.10 19.52 -10.78
CA GLY A 49 5.22 18.86 -11.46
C GLY A 49 4.97 17.36 -11.69
N PRO A 50 6.03 16.57 -11.92
CA PRO A 50 5.91 15.16 -12.25
C PRO A 50 5.46 14.34 -11.04
N VAL A 51 4.53 13.43 -11.27
CA VAL A 51 4.00 12.47 -10.29
C VAL A 51 3.93 11.09 -10.90
N ASN A 52 4.07 10.07 -10.08
CA ASN A 52 3.78 8.70 -10.48
C ASN A 52 2.33 8.39 -10.15
N VAL A 53 1.58 7.86 -11.11
CA VAL A 53 0.16 7.59 -10.98
C VAL A 53 -0.18 6.15 -11.33
N GLY A 54 -1.10 5.57 -10.57
CA GLY A 54 -1.78 4.33 -10.89
C GLY A 54 -3.13 4.64 -11.52
N ILE A 55 -3.47 3.91 -12.57
CA ILE A 55 -4.78 3.99 -13.23
C ILE A 55 -5.46 2.65 -13.07
N SER A 56 -6.63 2.64 -12.43
CA SER A 56 -7.47 1.46 -12.28
C SER A 56 -8.61 1.49 -13.30
N TYR A 57 -8.86 0.33 -13.92
CA TYR A 57 -9.92 0.16 -14.90
C TYR A 57 -11.07 -0.67 -14.32
N SER A 58 -12.28 -0.45 -14.82
CA SER A 58 -13.48 -1.24 -14.51
C SER A 58 -13.54 -2.55 -15.29
N ARG A 59 -12.57 -2.83 -16.12
CA ARG A 59 -12.46 -3.97 -17.01
C ARG A 59 -10.99 -4.35 -17.21
N GLU A 60 -10.75 -5.52 -17.77
CA GLU A 60 -9.41 -5.95 -18.15
C GLU A 60 -8.71 -4.90 -19.04
N VAL A 61 -7.46 -4.62 -18.70
CA VAL A 61 -6.59 -3.73 -19.48
C VAL A 61 -6.21 -4.39 -20.80
N THR A 62 -6.32 -3.67 -21.88
CA THR A 62 -6.01 -4.17 -23.22
C THR A 62 -4.79 -3.47 -23.84
N ASN A 63 -4.27 -4.00 -24.94
CA ASN A 63 -3.21 -3.32 -25.68
C ASN A 63 -3.66 -1.97 -26.24
N VAL A 64 -4.94 -1.82 -26.55
CA VAL A 64 -5.50 -0.55 -27.03
C VAL A 64 -5.40 0.55 -25.97
N ASP A 65 -5.59 0.20 -24.70
CA ASP A 65 -5.45 1.15 -23.60
C ASP A 65 -4.00 1.62 -23.46
N LYS A 66 -3.05 0.69 -23.58
CA LYS A 66 -1.62 1.03 -23.55
C LYS A 66 -1.20 1.89 -24.73
N GLU A 67 -1.61 1.53 -25.93
CA GLU A 67 -1.36 2.34 -27.15
C GLU A 67 -1.99 3.74 -27.04
N THR A 68 -3.15 3.84 -26.42
CA THR A 68 -3.81 5.14 -26.18
C THR A 68 -2.98 6.02 -25.26
N LEU A 69 -2.48 5.46 -24.17
CA LEU A 69 -1.61 6.17 -23.22
C LEU A 69 -0.29 6.60 -23.87
N GLU A 70 0.36 5.72 -24.62
CA GLU A 70 1.59 6.03 -25.36
C GLU A 70 1.37 7.14 -26.39
N ASN A 71 0.26 7.11 -27.14
CA ASN A 71 -0.10 8.15 -28.09
C ASN A 71 -0.37 9.52 -27.44
N LEU A 72 -0.82 9.52 -26.19
CA LEU A 72 -0.98 10.72 -25.36
C LEU A 72 0.34 11.18 -24.74
N GLY A 73 1.41 10.40 -24.88
CA GLY A 73 2.74 10.72 -24.38
C GLY A 73 3.00 10.25 -22.94
N PHE A 74 2.18 9.37 -22.43
CA PHE A 74 2.39 8.76 -21.09
C PHE A 74 3.23 7.50 -21.21
N ASP A 75 4.14 7.32 -20.25
CA ASP A 75 5.01 6.14 -20.16
C ASP A 75 4.44 5.11 -19.20
N VAL A 76 4.10 3.93 -19.72
CA VAL A 76 3.58 2.82 -18.93
C VAL A 76 4.75 2.03 -18.34
N HIS A 77 4.96 2.14 -17.04
CA HIS A 77 6.06 1.47 -16.34
C HIS A 77 5.72 0.03 -15.96
N ILE A 78 4.53 -0.21 -15.44
CA ILE A 78 4.14 -1.52 -14.91
C ILE A 78 2.66 -1.78 -15.25
N GLU A 79 2.39 -3.01 -15.66
CA GLU A 79 1.04 -3.55 -15.80
C GLU A 79 0.74 -4.45 -14.59
N LEU A 80 -0.44 -4.28 -14.00
CA LEU A 80 -0.93 -5.05 -12.86
C LEU A 80 -2.22 -5.81 -13.25
N PRO A 81 -2.12 -6.94 -13.97
CA PRO A 81 -3.28 -7.63 -14.56
C PRO A 81 -4.27 -8.16 -13.52
N ILE A 82 -3.81 -8.46 -12.31
CA ILE A 82 -4.67 -9.04 -11.24
C ILE A 82 -5.71 -8.02 -10.74
N VAL A 83 -5.39 -6.74 -10.86
CA VAL A 83 -6.23 -5.63 -10.35
C VAL A 83 -6.63 -4.66 -11.46
N ASP A 84 -6.48 -5.07 -12.73
CA ASP A 84 -6.84 -4.27 -13.91
C ASP A 84 -6.30 -2.84 -13.84
N ALA A 85 -5.00 -2.70 -13.58
CA ALA A 85 -4.37 -1.40 -13.38
C ALA A 85 -3.05 -1.26 -14.15
N LEU A 86 -2.71 0.01 -14.46
CA LEU A 86 -1.43 0.41 -15.03
C LEU A 86 -0.75 1.44 -14.13
N LEU A 87 0.58 1.36 -14.01
CA LEU A 87 1.38 2.37 -13.34
C LEU A 87 2.16 3.18 -14.35
N LEU A 88 2.01 4.51 -14.29
CA LEU A 88 2.66 5.47 -15.16
C LEU A 88 3.71 6.27 -14.38
N GLY A 89 4.83 6.55 -15.00
CA GLY A 89 5.89 7.38 -14.44
C GLY A 89 5.89 8.80 -14.99
N ASP A 90 6.38 9.73 -14.17
CA ASP A 90 6.70 11.11 -14.57
C ASP A 90 5.55 11.87 -15.28
N VAL A 91 4.30 11.56 -14.91
CA VAL A 91 3.11 12.26 -15.42
C VAL A 91 3.09 13.68 -14.86
N ASP A 92 2.97 14.69 -15.72
CA ASP A 92 2.75 16.06 -15.23
C ASP A 92 1.39 16.15 -14.52
N ALA A 93 1.41 16.64 -13.27
CA ALA A 93 0.19 16.72 -12.46
C ALA A 93 -0.94 17.50 -13.14
N SER A 94 -0.62 18.47 -14.00
CA SER A 94 -1.61 19.20 -14.81
C SER A 94 -2.32 18.37 -15.87
N GLN A 95 -1.81 17.18 -16.19
CA GLN A 95 -2.37 16.27 -17.19
C GLN A 95 -3.15 15.09 -16.59
N VAL A 96 -3.15 14.94 -15.26
CA VAL A 96 -3.81 13.81 -14.59
C VAL A 96 -5.31 13.70 -14.93
N TRP A 97 -5.98 14.82 -15.13
CA TRP A 97 -7.40 14.85 -15.50
C TRP A 97 -7.68 14.14 -16.85
N GLN A 98 -6.72 14.14 -17.77
CA GLN A 98 -6.88 13.46 -19.08
C GLN A 98 -6.94 11.94 -18.90
N LEU A 99 -6.27 11.41 -17.87
CA LEU A 99 -6.27 9.99 -17.57
C LEU A 99 -7.64 9.54 -17.02
N ALA A 100 -8.28 10.36 -16.20
CA ALA A 100 -9.60 10.06 -15.65
C ALA A 100 -10.72 10.09 -16.70
N GLU A 101 -10.51 10.75 -17.82
CA GLU A 101 -11.47 10.80 -18.93
C GLU A 101 -11.35 9.62 -19.91
N LEU A 102 -10.34 8.75 -19.76
CA LEU A 102 -10.16 7.60 -20.63
C LEU A 102 -11.24 6.54 -20.39
N ASP A 103 -11.64 5.86 -21.48
CA ASP A 103 -12.66 4.82 -21.41
C ASP A 103 -12.26 3.69 -20.47
N GLY A 104 -13.17 3.36 -19.58
CA GLY A 104 -12.99 2.29 -18.59
C GLY A 104 -12.17 2.66 -17.36
N VAL A 105 -11.54 3.84 -17.31
CA VAL A 105 -10.85 4.31 -16.11
C VAL A 105 -11.85 4.65 -15.02
N VAL A 106 -11.61 4.15 -13.81
CA VAL A 106 -12.46 4.39 -12.64
C VAL A 106 -11.76 5.18 -11.55
N MET A 107 -10.43 5.12 -11.52
CA MET A 107 -9.64 5.83 -10.52
C MET A 107 -8.24 6.12 -11.03
N VAL A 108 -7.78 7.32 -10.76
CA VAL A 108 -6.38 7.74 -10.91
C VAL A 108 -5.84 8.10 -9.54
N GLU A 109 -4.84 7.40 -9.08
CA GLU A 109 -4.27 7.58 -7.75
C GLU A 109 -2.75 7.78 -7.80
N ARG A 110 -2.20 8.37 -6.74
CA ARG A 110 -0.76 8.53 -6.62
C ARG A 110 -0.15 7.24 -6.09
N TYR A 111 0.91 6.75 -6.75
CA TYR A 111 1.72 5.72 -6.15
C TYR A 111 3.13 6.24 -5.82
N GLY A 112 3.68 5.75 -4.72
CA GLY A 112 5.04 6.05 -4.29
C GLY A 112 6.01 4.91 -4.60
N SER A 113 7.28 5.18 -4.50
CA SER A 113 8.30 4.12 -4.50
C SER A 113 8.05 3.18 -3.33
N LEU A 114 8.12 1.88 -3.59
CA LEU A 114 8.15 0.88 -2.52
C LEU A 114 9.44 1.08 -1.71
N VAL A 115 9.29 1.37 -0.45
CA VAL A 115 10.40 1.47 0.49
C VAL A 115 10.37 0.25 1.40
N PHE A 116 11.48 -0.48 1.45
CA PHE A 116 11.61 -1.59 2.39
C PHE A 116 11.83 -1.02 3.80
N TYR A 117 10.84 -1.18 4.68
CA TYR A 117 10.89 -0.69 6.06
C TYR A 117 11.46 -1.73 7.05
N GLY A 118 12.11 -2.78 6.57
CA GLY A 118 12.64 -3.85 7.41
C GLY A 118 13.65 -3.38 8.46
N ASP A 119 14.40 -2.36 8.17
CA ASP A 119 15.36 -1.72 9.06
C ASP A 119 14.69 -0.91 10.20
N VAL A 120 13.47 -0.42 9.98
CA VAL A 120 12.71 0.35 10.97
C VAL A 120 11.73 -0.53 11.74
N GLN A 121 11.11 -1.51 11.08
CA GLN A 121 10.07 -2.34 11.71
C GLN A 121 10.60 -3.20 12.85
N THR A 122 11.75 -3.84 12.67
CA THR A 122 12.33 -4.71 13.69
C THR A 122 12.75 -3.98 14.98
N PRO A 123 13.36 -2.78 14.93
CA PRO A 123 13.54 -1.95 16.11
C PRO A 123 12.22 -1.43 16.70
N ALA A 124 11.27 -1.02 15.85
CA ALA A 124 10.00 -0.43 16.29
C ALA A 124 9.16 -1.42 17.12
N VAL A 125 9.16 -2.72 16.77
CA VAL A 125 8.51 -3.77 17.55
C VAL A 125 9.42 -4.35 18.66
N LYS A 126 10.59 -3.74 18.89
CA LYS A 126 11.58 -4.18 19.90
C LYS A 126 12.06 -5.62 19.70
N ALA A 127 12.03 -6.13 18.49
CA ALA A 127 12.64 -7.41 18.16
C ALA A 127 14.17 -7.29 18.17
N MET A 128 14.68 -6.22 17.61
CA MET A 128 16.10 -5.83 17.60
C MET A 128 16.30 -4.59 18.47
N ASN A 129 17.50 -4.42 19.02
CA ASN A 129 17.84 -3.21 19.76
C ASN A 129 17.89 -1.95 18.88
N SER A 130 17.72 -0.80 19.51
CA SER A 130 17.86 0.53 18.90
C SER A 130 18.49 1.51 19.89
N SER A 131 18.73 2.73 19.47
CA SER A 131 19.23 3.79 20.37
C SER A 131 18.29 4.08 21.54
N GLU A 132 16.97 3.98 21.30
CA GLU A 132 15.92 4.22 22.28
C GLU A 132 15.66 2.98 23.16
N TYR A 133 15.89 1.81 22.60
CA TYR A 133 15.69 0.51 23.27
C TYR A 133 16.93 -0.35 23.09
N PRO A 134 17.93 -0.24 23.99
CA PRO A 134 19.23 -0.90 23.81
C PRO A 134 19.18 -2.42 23.96
N ILE A 135 18.04 -3.00 24.35
CA ILE A 135 17.83 -4.44 24.49
C ILE A 135 16.53 -4.82 23.78
N GLY A 136 16.61 -5.69 22.78
CA GLY A 136 15.47 -6.25 22.07
C GLY A 136 15.19 -7.71 22.42
N ALA A 137 14.14 -8.28 21.87
CA ALA A 137 13.75 -9.67 22.11
C ALA A 137 14.84 -10.67 21.70
N TRP A 138 15.58 -10.37 20.64
CA TRP A 138 16.68 -11.22 20.17
C TRP A 138 17.85 -11.31 21.17
N ASP A 139 18.11 -10.26 21.93
CA ASP A 139 19.14 -10.25 22.96
C ASP A 139 18.80 -11.20 24.12
N PHE A 140 17.53 -11.53 24.30
CA PHE A 140 17.04 -12.55 25.23
C PHE A 140 16.98 -13.96 24.62
N GLY A 141 17.45 -14.13 23.38
CA GLY A 141 17.39 -15.40 22.67
C GLY A 141 16.02 -15.76 22.12
N VAL A 142 15.07 -14.82 22.10
CA VAL A 142 13.75 -15.00 21.52
C VAL A 142 13.85 -14.79 20.01
N THR A 143 14.13 -15.86 19.28
CA THR A 143 14.44 -15.81 17.84
C THR A 143 13.35 -16.42 16.95
N GLY A 144 12.25 -16.88 17.53
CA GLY A 144 11.22 -17.61 16.79
C GLY A 144 11.63 -19.03 16.37
N LYS A 145 12.74 -19.57 16.87
CA LYS A 145 13.20 -20.91 16.53
C LYS A 145 12.14 -21.96 16.86
N GLY A 146 11.76 -22.76 15.88
CA GLY A 146 10.74 -23.82 16.03
C GLY A 146 9.31 -23.33 15.87
N ILE A 147 9.10 -22.07 15.51
CA ILE A 147 7.78 -21.50 15.21
C ILE A 147 7.55 -21.56 13.70
N ASN A 148 6.42 -22.11 13.29
CA ASN A 148 5.95 -22.09 11.92
C ASN A 148 5.00 -20.90 11.74
N ILE A 149 5.19 -20.14 10.65
CA ILE A 149 4.33 -19.03 10.27
C ILE A 149 3.72 -19.37 8.91
N ALA A 150 2.40 -19.37 8.83
CA ALA A 150 1.68 -19.46 7.57
C ALA A 150 1.39 -18.04 7.07
N MET A 151 1.81 -17.74 5.84
CA MET A 151 1.46 -16.50 5.16
C MET A 151 0.46 -16.81 4.06
N VAL A 152 -0.66 -16.09 4.07
CA VAL A 152 -1.66 -16.10 3.00
C VAL A 152 -1.56 -14.75 2.31
N ASP A 153 -0.89 -14.73 1.18
CA ASP A 153 -0.58 -13.52 0.43
C ASP A 153 -0.44 -13.87 -1.07
N THR A 154 0.04 -12.96 -1.89
CA THR A 154 0.28 -13.14 -3.34
C THR A 154 1.46 -14.07 -3.65
N GLY A 155 2.20 -14.49 -2.67
CA GLY A 155 3.35 -15.39 -2.76
C GLY A 155 4.51 -14.92 -1.89
N VAL A 156 5.56 -15.74 -1.87
CA VAL A 156 6.79 -15.46 -1.12
C VAL A 156 7.97 -15.80 -2.02
N ASP A 157 8.97 -14.95 -2.06
CA ASP A 157 10.24 -15.23 -2.74
C ASP A 157 11.02 -16.31 -1.96
N ASN A 158 10.87 -17.56 -2.40
CA ASN A 158 11.54 -18.71 -1.80
C ASN A 158 13.04 -18.79 -2.12
N GLU A 159 13.53 -17.96 -3.05
CA GLU A 159 14.95 -17.86 -3.41
C GLU A 159 15.66 -16.78 -2.60
N HIS A 160 14.92 -15.94 -1.88
CA HIS A 160 15.50 -14.90 -1.03
C HIS A 160 16.50 -15.50 -0.02
N PRO A 161 17.75 -14.99 0.08
CA PRO A 161 18.80 -15.59 0.92
C PRO A 161 18.44 -15.79 2.38
N GLY A 162 17.55 -14.97 2.93
CA GLY A 162 17.05 -15.08 4.30
C GLY A 162 15.93 -16.10 4.49
N LEU A 163 15.31 -16.58 3.41
CA LEU A 163 14.13 -17.42 3.43
C LEU A 163 14.34 -18.81 2.80
N ASN A 164 15.27 -18.97 1.89
CA ASN A 164 15.44 -20.16 1.05
C ASN A 164 15.62 -21.50 1.81
N THR A 165 15.94 -21.47 3.08
CA THR A 165 16.06 -22.66 3.94
C THR A 165 14.95 -22.76 4.99
N LYS A 166 13.92 -21.92 4.90
CA LYS A 166 12.86 -21.77 5.91
C LYS A 166 11.51 -22.30 5.44
N PHE A 167 11.40 -22.69 4.17
CA PHE A 167 10.18 -23.26 3.64
C PHE A 167 9.97 -24.71 4.09
N VAL A 168 8.73 -25.04 4.41
CA VAL A 168 8.28 -26.39 4.77
C VAL A 168 7.23 -26.86 3.79
#